data_61a48fd87f711c49681e74a2780448d9
#
_entry.id   61a48fd87f711c49681e74a2780448d9
#
_cell.length_a   1.000
_cell.length_b   1.000
_cell.length_c   1.000
_cell.angle_alpha   90.00
_cell.angle_beta   90.00
_cell.angle_gamma   90.00
#
_symmetry.space_group_name_H-M   'P 1'
#
loop_
_entity.id
_entity.type
_entity.pdbx_description
1 polymer ?
#
loop_
_entity_poly.entity_id
_entity_poly.type
_entity_poly.pdbx_seq_one_letter_code
_entity_poly.pdbx_strand_id
1 'polypeptide(L)'
;MRFSTKIKKEFSGKNVLLLQGPVGNFFHHLAMKMKKNQTKVFKLNFNGGDFFFYTSGTRCKCDEKDLENFYRDFFQNKKIDAILMYNDCRIIHAKAIKVAKELGIEIWIFEEGYLRPYCITLEKDGVNANSSLPRDKNFYLSQNIFTKESVKEIPGGFKFMAFDAFLYWLFAFILAPFFNNKLHHRTLYPFEFLFWFRSLYRKYLYKITEKKLNEKIYNLEKKYFLAILQVYSDTQIKYHYKKSIEHFIEETILSFANHARAKSYLVFKHHPMDRGYKNYSKLINDLSQKYHVEGRVLYVHDTYLPVLLRKALGCITINSTVGLSAILEGCPTKVCGNAFYDFEGLSYPKKLHFFWREAHAYKPNPILVCNFKKYLLQTNQFNGNFYKNFFLDK
;
A
#
# COMPACT_ATOMS: atom_id res chain seq x y z
N MET A 1 1.33 19.69 7.90
CA MET A 1 1.65 19.70 9.37
C MET A 1 2.88 18.82 9.61
N ARG A 2 3.84 19.26 10.46
CA ARG A 2 5.03 18.46 10.79
C ARG A 2 4.67 17.20 11.58
N PHE A 3 5.34 16.10 11.31
CA PHE A 3 5.07 14.81 11.99
C PHE A 3 5.23 14.91 13.51
N SER A 4 6.30 15.55 14.01
CA SER A 4 6.52 15.74 15.46
C SER A 4 5.40 16.52 16.13
N THR A 5 4.89 17.55 15.47
CA THR A 5 3.75 18.34 15.98
C THR A 5 2.49 17.48 16.06
N LYS A 6 2.23 16.64 15.04
CA LYS A 6 1.09 15.71 15.04
C LYS A 6 1.21 14.73 16.21
N ILE A 7 2.37 14.07 16.36
CA ILE A 7 2.61 13.08 17.44
C ILE A 7 2.44 13.74 18.82
N LYS A 8 3.00 14.92 19.04
CA LYS A 8 2.83 15.65 20.31
C LYS A 8 1.37 15.98 20.57
N LYS A 9 0.67 16.54 19.59
CA LYS A 9 -0.74 16.95 19.72
C LYS A 9 -1.65 15.77 20.08
N GLU A 10 -1.49 14.64 19.38
CA GLU A 10 -2.44 13.52 19.47
C GLU A 10 -2.14 12.57 20.66
N PHE A 11 -0.88 12.48 21.12
CA PHE A 11 -0.50 11.42 22.05
C PHE A 11 0.12 11.89 23.38
N SER A 12 0.37 13.20 23.57
CA SER A 12 0.94 13.70 24.83
C SER A 12 0.02 13.37 26.01
N GLY A 13 0.60 12.81 27.09
CA GLY A 13 -0.12 12.42 28.29
C GLY A 13 -0.90 11.11 28.22
N LYS A 14 -0.93 10.44 27.06
CA LYS A 14 -1.69 9.19 26.83
C LYS A 14 -0.84 7.93 27.07
N ASN A 15 -1.55 6.84 27.39
CA ASN A 15 -1.03 5.46 27.38
C ASN A 15 -1.22 4.89 25.98
N VAL A 16 -0.14 4.73 25.23
CA VAL A 16 -0.18 4.32 23.82
C VAL A 16 0.41 2.93 23.65
N LEU A 17 -0.31 2.05 22.96
CA LEU A 17 0.17 0.72 22.61
C LEU A 17 0.58 0.67 21.15
N LEU A 18 1.84 0.28 20.90
CA LEU A 18 2.36 -0.06 19.59
C LEU A 18 2.17 -1.56 19.33
N LEU A 19 1.38 -1.89 18.31
CA LEU A 19 1.21 -3.26 17.79
C LEU A 19 2.33 -3.58 16.79
N GLN A 20 2.07 -4.40 15.76
CA GLN A 20 3.10 -4.71 14.77
C GLN A 20 3.32 -3.49 13.84
N GLY A 21 4.57 -3.10 13.72
CA GLY A 21 5.02 -1.98 12.88
C GLY A 21 5.43 -2.40 11.46
N PRO A 22 5.96 -1.45 10.69
CA PRO A 22 6.78 -1.76 9.54
C PRO A 22 8.05 -2.49 9.99
N VAL A 23 8.68 -3.26 9.10
CA VAL A 23 9.96 -3.91 9.42
C VAL A 23 11.02 -2.85 9.73
N GLY A 24 11.93 -3.15 10.70
CA GLY A 24 12.98 -2.22 11.11
C GLY A 24 12.67 -1.40 12.36
N ASN A 25 13.49 -0.39 12.58
CA ASN A 25 13.54 0.37 13.84
C ASN A 25 12.51 1.50 13.96
N PHE A 26 11.61 1.67 13.00
CA PHE A 26 10.69 2.82 12.99
C PHE A 26 9.90 2.96 14.29
N PHE A 27 9.28 1.89 14.80
CA PHE A 27 8.49 1.95 16.04
C PHE A 27 9.35 2.16 17.28
N HIS A 28 10.59 1.74 17.28
CA HIS A 28 11.53 2.06 18.35
C HIS A 28 11.82 3.57 18.40
N HIS A 29 12.14 4.18 17.25
CA HIS A 29 12.37 5.63 17.15
C HIS A 29 11.11 6.45 17.45
N LEU A 30 9.95 5.98 16.99
CA LEU A 30 8.67 6.59 17.30
C LEU A 30 8.41 6.60 18.81
N ALA A 31 8.62 5.45 19.48
CA ALA A 31 8.45 5.33 20.92
C ALA A 31 9.36 6.27 21.71
N MET A 32 10.63 6.39 21.32
CA MET A 32 11.55 7.33 21.93
C MET A 32 11.06 8.79 21.77
N LYS A 33 10.55 9.14 20.59
CA LYS A 33 10.00 10.48 20.33
C LYS A 33 8.74 10.75 21.14
N MET A 34 7.86 9.76 21.26
CA MET A 34 6.62 9.86 22.06
C MET A 34 6.92 10.01 23.55
N LYS A 35 7.86 9.22 24.08
CA LYS A 35 8.27 9.31 25.50
C LYS A 35 8.82 10.70 25.86
N LYS A 36 9.55 11.37 24.96
CA LYS A 36 10.01 12.76 25.13
C LYS A 36 8.86 13.76 25.25
N ASN A 37 7.67 13.40 24.77
CA ASN A 37 6.44 14.19 24.85
C ASN A 37 5.46 13.67 25.93
N GLN A 38 5.98 13.09 27.02
CA GLN A 38 5.19 12.59 28.16
C GLN A 38 4.16 11.49 27.81
N THR A 39 4.35 10.79 26.70
CA THR A 39 3.52 9.63 26.33
C THR A 39 4.07 8.37 27.00
N LYS A 40 3.21 7.59 27.66
CA LYS A 40 3.55 6.27 28.16
C LYS A 40 3.38 5.25 27.05
N VAL A 41 4.47 4.63 26.60
CA VAL A 41 4.45 3.74 25.45
C VAL A 41 4.62 2.28 25.85
N PHE A 42 3.69 1.45 25.41
CA PHE A 42 3.72 -0.01 25.47
C PHE A 42 3.95 -0.60 24.09
N LYS A 43 4.48 -1.81 24.03
CA LYS A 43 4.72 -2.52 22.76
C LYS A 43 4.37 -4.00 22.91
N LEU A 44 3.64 -4.56 21.95
CA LEU A 44 3.42 -6.00 21.80
C LEU A 44 4.29 -6.55 20.66
N ASN A 45 5.04 -7.60 20.97
CA ASN A 45 5.86 -8.37 20.03
C ASN A 45 5.17 -9.69 19.71
N PHE A 46 4.87 -9.94 18.44
CA PHE A 46 4.15 -11.13 17.97
C PHE A 46 5.07 -12.23 17.45
N ASN A 47 6.32 -11.89 17.14
CA ASN A 47 7.34 -12.82 16.68
C ASN A 47 8.75 -12.33 17.03
N GLY A 48 9.76 -13.15 16.74
CA GLY A 48 11.16 -12.84 17.03
C GLY A 48 11.70 -11.63 16.26
N GLY A 49 11.18 -11.35 15.07
CA GLY A 49 11.55 -10.15 14.29
C GLY A 49 11.05 -8.87 14.95
N ASP A 50 9.80 -8.84 15.46
CA ASP A 50 9.30 -7.71 16.25
C ASP A 50 10.16 -7.50 17.51
N PHE A 51 10.52 -8.59 18.18
CA PHE A 51 11.35 -8.54 19.40
C PHE A 51 12.75 -8.02 19.13
N PHE A 52 13.39 -8.44 18.04
CA PHE A 52 14.72 -7.98 17.66
C PHE A 52 14.78 -6.45 17.50
N PHE A 53 13.79 -5.87 16.85
CA PHE A 53 13.73 -4.42 16.64
C PHE A 53 13.17 -3.64 17.83
N TYR A 54 12.53 -4.31 18.81
CA TYR A 54 12.01 -3.68 20.02
C TYR A 54 12.00 -4.64 21.22
N THR A 55 13.17 -4.82 21.83
CA THR A 55 13.41 -5.84 22.87
C THR A 55 12.61 -5.64 24.15
N SER A 56 12.29 -4.41 24.53
CA SER A 56 11.53 -4.09 25.77
C SER A 56 10.01 -4.27 25.64
N GLY A 57 9.52 -4.81 24.53
CA GLY A 57 8.09 -5.08 24.34
C GLY A 57 7.63 -6.36 25.05
N THR A 58 6.33 -6.39 25.40
CA THR A 58 5.65 -7.59 25.95
C THR A 58 5.48 -8.63 24.83
N ARG A 59 5.80 -9.89 25.10
CA ARG A 59 5.60 -10.99 24.14
C ARG A 59 4.13 -11.42 24.13
N CYS A 60 3.52 -11.46 22.96
CA CYS A 60 2.21 -12.05 22.74
C CYS A 60 2.40 -13.54 22.37
N LYS A 61 1.93 -14.44 23.22
CA LYS A 61 2.04 -15.90 23.04
C LYS A 61 0.69 -16.57 22.78
N CYS A 62 -0.40 -15.82 22.74
CA CYS A 62 -1.74 -16.36 22.58
C CYS A 62 -2.00 -16.86 21.15
N ASP A 63 -2.97 -17.77 21.01
CA ASP A 63 -3.49 -18.22 19.73
C ASP A 63 -4.44 -17.19 19.14
N GLU A 64 -4.73 -17.33 17.83
CA GLU A 64 -5.63 -16.42 17.13
C GLU A 64 -7.00 -16.32 17.79
N LYS A 65 -7.57 -17.44 18.25
CA LYS A 65 -8.89 -17.50 18.92
C LYS A 65 -8.96 -16.68 20.21
N ASP A 66 -7.83 -16.56 20.92
CA ASP A 66 -7.75 -15.92 22.25
C ASP A 66 -7.33 -14.46 22.19
N LEU A 67 -6.96 -13.95 20.97
CA LEU A 67 -6.43 -12.60 20.79
C LEU A 67 -7.39 -11.50 21.27
N GLU A 68 -8.69 -11.64 21.06
CA GLU A 68 -9.67 -10.59 21.45
C GLU A 68 -9.73 -10.46 22.98
N ASN A 69 -9.77 -11.58 23.72
CA ASN A 69 -9.74 -11.58 25.18
C ASN A 69 -8.40 -11.03 25.70
N PHE A 70 -7.28 -11.48 25.11
CA PHE A 70 -5.95 -10.95 25.45
C PHE A 70 -5.87 -9.42 25.26
N TYR A 71 -6.38 -8.87 24.16
CA TYR A 71 -6.41 -7.42 23.95
C TYR A 71 -7.30 -6.72 24.95
N ARG A 72 -8.48 -7.25 25.24
CA ARG A 72 -9.39 -6.66 26.22
C ARG A 72 -8.73 -6.52 27.59
N ASP A 73 -8.14 -7.61 28.07
CA ASP A 73 -7.44 -7.62 29.38
C ASP A 73 -6.22 -6.68 29.35
N PHE A 74 -5.43 -6.71 28.27
CA PHE A 74 -4.25 -5.87 28.16
C PHE A 74 -4.62 -4.38 28.11
N PHE A 75 -5.64 -4.00 27.34
CA PHE A 75 -6.07 -2.61 27.19
C PHE A 75 -6.61 -2.07 28.50
N GLN A 76 -7.42 -2.83 29.21
CA GLN A 76 -7.97 -2.44 30.52
C GLN A 76 -6.88 -2.36 31.60
N ASN A 77 -6.05 -3.40 31.75
CA ASN A 77 -4.99 -3.45 32.76
C ASN A 77 -3.92 -2.36 32.58
N LYS A 78 -3.62 -1.98 31.33
CA LYS A 78 -2.64 -0.92 31.04
C LYS A 78 -3.29 0.45 30.82
N LYS A 79 -4.63 0.55 30.93
CA LYS A 79 -5.41 1.78 30.69
C LYS A 79 -5.01 2.43 29.37
N ILE A 80 -5.07 1.65 28.28
CA ILE A 80 -4.65 2.11 26.95
C ILE A 80 -5.65 3.14 26.40
N ASP A 81 -5.15 4.32 26.01
CA ASP A 81 -5.93 5.39 25.39
C ASP A 81 -5.91 5.33 23.87
N ALA A 82 -4.81 4.83 23.28
CA ALA A 82 -4.66 4.73 21.83
C ALA A 82 -3.83 3.52 21.42
N ILE A 83 -4.17 2.91 20.28
CA ILE A 83 -3.37 1.86 19.63
C ILE A 83 -2.80 2.37 18.31
N LEU A 84 -1.52 2.05 18.04
CA LEU A 84 -0.84 2.34 16.78
C LEU A 84 -0.36 1.06 16.13
N MET A 85 -0.54 0.96 14.80
CA MET A 85 -0.17 -0.21 14.02
C MET A 85 0.23 0.16 12.59
N TYR A 86 0.81 -0.79 11.87
CA TYR A 86 1.09 -0.66 10.44
C TYR A 86 0.18 -1.61 9.65
N ASN A 87 -0.66 -1.04 8.76
CA ASN A 87 -1.73 -1.73 8.05
C ASN A 87 -2.86 -2.23 8.97
N ASP A 88 -4.11 -2.04 8.60
CA ASP A 88 -5.29 -2.39 9.40
C ASP A 88 -5.88 -3.77 9.09
N CYS A 89 -5.49 -4.39 7.97
CA CYS A 89 -6.07 -5.66 7.49
C CYS A 89 -5.33 -6.92 7.97
N ARG A 90 -4.27 -6.83 8.80
CA ARG A 90 -3.64 -8.01 9.40
C ARG A 90 -4.55 -8.58 10.47
N ILE A 91 -4.62 -9.91 10.59
CA ILE A 91 -5.50 -10.57 11.56
C ILE A 91 -5.30 -10.06 13.00
N ILE A 92 -4.04 -9.89 13.42
CA ILE A 92 -3.68 -9.34 14.73
C ILE A 92 -4.19 -7.91 14.91
N HIS A 93 -4.19 -7.10 13.85
CA HIS A 93 -4.66 -5.72 13.89
C HIS A 93 -6.19 -5.65 13.82
N ALA A 94 -6.83 -6.43 12.95
CA ALA A 94 -8.28 -6.45 12.82
C ALA A 94 -8.98 -6.82 14.14
N LYS A 95 -8.43 -7.81 14.88
CA LYS A 95 -8.94 -8.18 16.21
C LYS A 95 -8.69 -7.08 17.25
N ALA A 96 -7.51 -6.45 17.24
CA ALA A 96 -7.21 -5.32 18.12
C ALA A 96 -8.12 -4.12 17.85
N ILE A 97 -8.37 -3.79 16.59
CA ILE A 97 -9.29 -2.73 16.14
C ILE A 97 -10.71 -2.98 16.65
N LYS A 98 -11.20 -4.23 16.53
CA LYS A 98 -12.52 -4.61 17.02
C LYS A 98 -12.65 -4.30 18.51
N VAL A 99 -11.72 -4.81 19.33
CA VAL A 99 -11.74 -4.59 20.79
C VAL A 99 -11.53 -3.11 21.14
N ALA A 100 -10.67 -2.40 20.43
CA ALA A 100 -10.45 -0.97 20.65
C ALA A 100 -11.73 -0.15 20.41
N LYS A 101 -12.49 -0.46 19.35
CA LYS A 101 -13.79 0.18 19.08
C LYS A 101 -14.81 -0.08 20.18
N GLU A 102 -14.90 -1.32 20.69
CA GLU A 102 -15.79 -1.67 21.79
C GLU A 102 -15.46 -0.93 23.08
N LEU A 103 -14.18 -0.61 23.31
CA LEU A 103 -13.70 0.09 24.51
C LEU A 103 -13.52 1.61 24.33
N GLY A 104 -13.85 2.16 23.16
CA GLY A 104 -13.69 3.59 22.88
C GLY A 104 -12.23 4.06 22.79
N ILE A 105 -11.29 3.14 22.50
CA ILE A 105 -9.86 3.42 22.39
C ILE A 105 -9.54 3.98 21.01
N GLU A 106 -8.72 5.03 20.94
CA GLU A 106 -8.33 5.63 19.66
C GLU A 106 -7.48 4.65 18.81
N ILE A 107 -7.75 4.62 17.50
CA ILE A 107 -7.07 3.74 16.56
C ILE A 107 -6.30 4.60 15.57
N TRP A 108 -4.98 4.37 15.47
CA TRP A 108 -4.09 5.07 14.56
C TRP A 108 -3.30 4.09 13.71
N ILE A 109 -3.29 4.30 12.40
CA ILE A 109 -2.72 3.35 11.47
C ILE A 109 -1.67 4.03 10.60
N PHE A 110 -0.48 3.43 10.56
CA PHE A 110 0.55 3.75 9.59
C PHE A 110 0.37 2.92 8.33
N GLU A 111 0.67 3.52 7.21
CA GLU A 111 0.73 2.87 5.90
C GLU A 111 1.81 3.52 5.03
N GLU A 112 2.25 2.82 3.98
CA GLU A 112 3.08 3.43 2.94
C GLU A 112 2.41 4.69 2.41
N GLY A 113 3.23 5.70 2.08
CA GLY A 113 2.69 6.99 1.64
C GLY A 113 1.76 6.88 0.44
N TYR A 114 0.65 7.58 0.47
CA TYR A 114 -0.22 7.75 -0.69
C TYR A 114 0.45 8.60 -1.77
N LEU A 115 1.26 9.57 -1.33
CA LEU A 115 2.10 10.41 -2.18
C LEU A 115 3.53 9.85 -2.20
N ARG A 116 3.72 8.83 -3.05
CA ARG A 116 5.02 8.13 -3.17
C ARG A 116 5.99 8.91 -4.05
N PRO A 117 7.31 8.72 -3.85
CA PRO A 117 7.96 7.80 -2.89
C PRO A 117 8.35 8.47 -1.56
N TYR A 118 7.99 9.72 -1.29
CA TYR A 118 8.62 10.58 -0.29
C TYR A 118 7.80 10.78 0.98
N CYS A 119 6.64 10.13 1.09
CA CYS A 119 5.76 10.28 2.25
C CYS A 119 5.47 8.94 2.92
N ILE A 120 5.10 9.02 4.20
CA ILE A 120 4.41 7.99 4.96
C ILE A 120 3.02 8.47 5.32
N THR A 121 2.09 7.53 5.50
CA THR A 121 0.70 7.81 5.90
C THR A 121 0.52 7.55 7.39
N LEU A 122 -0.22 8.42 8.08
CA LEU A 122 -0.76 8.19 9.41
C LEU A 122 -2.20 8.69 9.45
N GLU A 123 -3.15 7.78 9.64
CA GLU A 123 -4.59 8.07 9.71
C GLU A 123 -5.22 7.53 10.99
N LYS A 124 -6.33 8.17 11.40
CA LYS A 124 -7.20 7.70 12.45
C LYS A 124 -8.27 6.79 11.85
N ASP A 125 -8.59 5.70 12.55
CA ASP A 125 -9.67 4.76 12.30
C ASP A 125 -9.56 3.84 11.08
N GLY A 126 -8.71 4.12 10.10
CA GLY A 126 -8.53 3.28 8.91
C GLY A 126 -7.54 3.86 7.90
N VAL A 127 -7.06 3.02 6.98
CA VAL A 127 -6.22 3.41 5.84
C VAL A 127 -6.70 2.74 4.56
N ASN A 128 -6.27 3.24 3.41
CA ASN A 128 -6.63 2.69 2.09
C ASN A 128 -8.15 2.62 1.90
N ALA A 129 -8.71 1.43 1.72
CA ALA A 129 -10.16 1.24 1.55
C ALA A 129 -10.97 1.61 2.79
N ASN A 130 -10.37 1.50 3.99
CA ASN A 130 -10.97 1.87 5.27
C ASN A 130 -10.71 3.33 5.67
N SER A 131 -10.01 4.10 4.85
CA SER A 131 -9.72 5.51 5.13
C SER A 131 -11.00 6.32 5.36
N SER A 132 -10.97 7.17 6.38
CA SER A 132 -12.04 8.11 6.73
C SER A 132 -12.03 9.40 5.89
N LEU A 133 -11.14 9.50 4.91
CA LEU A 133 -11.08 10.65 3.99
C LEU A 133 -12.41 10.82 3.25
N PRO A 134 -12.97 12.03 3.19
CA PRO A 134 -14.19 12.31 2.45
C PRO A 134 -14.08 11.89 0.97
N ARG A 135 -15.09 11.19 0.47
CA ARG A 135 -15.17 10.78 -0.94
C ARG A 135 -16.17 11.66 -1.69
N ASP A 136 -16.05 12.96 -1.48
CA ASP A 136 -16.93 13.99 -2.08
C ASP A 136 -16.08 15.09 -2.71
N LYS A 137 -16.30 15.34 -4.00
CA LYS A 137 -15.62 16.40 -4.75
C LYS A 137 -15.88 17.80 -4.16
N ASN A 138 -17.11 18.06 -3.69
CA ASN A 138 -17.51 19.36 -3.18
C ASN A 138 -16.75 19.70 -1.90
N PHE A 139 -16.50 18.70 -1.04
CA PHE A 139 -15.67 18.86 0.14
C PHE A 139 -14.29 19.45 -0.21
N TYR A 140 -13.60 18.90 -1.20
CA TYR A 140 -12.26 19.38 -1.58
C TYR A 140 -12.26 20.66 -2.40
N LEU A 141 -13.31 20.91 -3.18
CA LEU A 141 -13.45 22.15 -3.95
C LEU A 141 -13.78 23.36 -3.07
N SER A 142 -14.49 23.15 -1.96
CA SER A 142 -14.81 24.20 -0.98
C SER A 142 -13.67 24.54 -0.03
N GLN A 143 -12.61 23.70 0.05
CA GLN A 143 -11.50 23.92 0.95
C GLN A 143 -10.52 24.98 0.42
N ASN A 144 -10.37 26.07 1.15
CA ASN A 144 -9.26 27.03 0.94
C ASN A 144 -7.96 26.47 1.57
N ILE A 145 -7.36 25.48 0.90
CA ILE A 145 -6.16 24.82 1.41
C ILE A 145 -4.91 25.56 0.96
N PHE A 146 -4.39 26.38 1.84
CA PHE A 146 -3.09 27.06 1.66
C PHE A 146 -1.98 26.20 2.26
N THR A 147 -1.36 25.32 1.49
CA THR A 147 -0.13 24.64 1.92
C THR A 147 1.06 25.19 1.15
N LYS A 148 2.04 25.74 1.90
CA LYS A 148 3.40 26.02 1.39
C LYS A 148 4.31 24.79 1.48
N GLU A 149 3.80 23.64 1.96
CA GLU A 149 4.61 22.46 2.23
C GLU A 149 4.98 21.78 0.91
N SER A 150 6.23 21.88 0.51
CA SER A 150 6.82 21.05 -0.55
C SER A 150 7.32 19.75 0.07
N VAL A 151 6.98 18.62 -0.57
CA VAL A 151 7.57 17.34 -0.21
C VAL A 151 9.03 17.34 -0.64
N LYS A 152 9.95 17.16 0.32
CA LYS A 152 11.38 17.04 0.04
C LYS A 152 11.67 15.67 -0.57
N GLU A 153 12.46 15.64 -1.62
CA GLU A 153 13.01 14.41 -2.13
C GLU A 153 13.93 13.77 -1.10
N ILE A 154 13.78 12.48 -0.90
CA ILE A 154 14.60 11.69 0.02
C ILE A 154 15.18 10.48 -0.72
N PRO A 155 16.41 10.08 -0.38
CA PRO A 155 17.01 8.88 -0.96
C PRO A 155 16.13 7.65 -0.74
N GLY A 156 16.04 6.78 -1.74
CA GLY A 156 15.25 5.55 -1.66
C GLY A 156 15.69 4.64 -0.50
N GLY A 157 14.72 4.17 0.28
CA GLY A 157 14.94 3.29 1.44
C GLY A 157 15.05 1.80 1.11
N PHE A 158 14.97 1.38 -0.17
CA PHE A 158 14.83 -0.02 -0.54
C PHE A 158 15.95 -0.95 0.00
N LYS A 159 17.22 -0.51 -0.07
CA LYS A 159 18.35 -1.31 0.45
C LYS A 159 18.23 -1.53 1.96
N PHE A 160 17.83 -0.51 2.70
CA PHE A 160 17.61 -0.60 4.15
C PHE A 160 16.39 -1.47 4.46
N MET A 161 15.29 -1.30 3.73
CA MET A 161 14.12 -2.17 3.83
C MET A 161 14.47 -3.65 3.61
N ALA A 162 15.26 -3.95 2.58
CA ALA A 162 15.66 -5.33 2.27
C ALA A 162 16.56 -5.92 3.37
N PHE A 163 17.48 -5.13 3.91
CA PHE A 163 18.34 -5.55 5.03
C PHE A 163 17.54 -5.75 6.32
N ASP A 164 16.68 -4.81 6.67
CA ASP A 164 15.80 -4.93 7.85
C ASP A 164 14.85 -6.13 7.71
N ALA A 165 14.30 -6.36 6.51
CA ALA A 165 13.48 -7.53 6.24
C ALA A 165 14.26 -8.82 6.42
N PHE A 166 15.49 -8.89 5.94
CA PHE A 166 16.35 -10.07 6.17
C PHE A 166 16.58 -10.34 7.67
N LEU A 167 16.94 -9.31 8.44
CA LEU A 167 17.13 -9.46 9.89
C LEU A 167 15.82 -9.85 10.58
N TYR A 168 14.70 -9.25 10.18
CA TYR A 168 13.39 -9.58 10.72
C TYR A 168 13.04 -11.07 10.54
N TRP A 169 13.23 -11.62 9.34
CA TRP A 169 12.99 -13.02 9.05
C TRP A 169 13.97 -13.95 9.78
N LEU A 170 15.25 -13.58 9.82
CA LEU A 170 16.28 -14.35 10.54
C LEU A 170 15.91 -14.50 12.02
N PHE A 171 15.59 -13.39 12.69
CA PHE A 171 15.23 -13.43 14.12
C PHE A 171 13.83 -14.01 14.37
N ALA A 172 12.89 -13.85 13.45
CA ALA A 172 11.62 -14.54 13.52
C ALA A 172 11.79 -16.07 13.45
N PHE A 173 12.76 -16.56 12.67
CA PHE A 173 13.13 -17.98 12.61
C PHE A 173 13.88 -18.45 13.86
N ILE A 174 14.96 -17.77 14.24
CA ILE A 174 15.79 -18.16 15.40
C ILE A 174 14.96 -18.18 16.70
N LEU A 175 14.10 -17.21 16.89
CA LEU A 175 13.28 -17.05 18.09
C LEU A 175 11.89 -17.71 17.97
N ALA A 176 11.65 -18.49 16.91
CA ALA A 176 10.38 -19.18 16.68
C ALA A 176 9.86 -19.99 17.90
N PRO A 177 10.72 -20.73 18.66
CA PRO A 177 10.25 -21.48 19.82
C PRO A 177 9.63 -20.63 20.95
N PHE A 178 9.92 -19.33 20.95
CA PHE A 178 9.45 -18.39 21.99
C PHE A 178 8.20 -17.60 21.59
N PHE A 179 7.68 -17.77 20.36
CA PHE A 179 6.55 -17.03 19.82
C PHE A 179 5.57 -17.92 19.06
N ASN A 180 4.32 -17.46 18.90
CA ASN A 180 3.35 -18.09 18.02
C ASN A 180 3.42 -17.46 16.61
N ASN A 181 4.30 -18.01 15.76
CA ASN A 181 4.51 -17.48 14.39
C ASN A 181 3.29 -17.65 13.45
N LYS A 182 2.27 -18.41 13.85
CA LYS A 182 1.02 -18.58 13.06
C LYS A 182 0.23 -17.28 12.91
N LEU A 183 0.45 -16.32 13.80
CA LEU A 183 -0.21 -15.01 13.77
C LEU A 183 0.35 -14.05 12.72
N HIS A 184 1.49 -14.38 12.09
CA HIS A 184 2.06 -13.52 11.05
C HIS A 184 1.28 -13.64 9.74
N HIS A 185 1.06 -12.51 9.04
CA HIS A 185 0.29 -12.43 7.79
C HIS A 185 0.95 -13.14 6.59
N ARG A 186 2.24 -13.46 6.70
CA ARG A 186 2.99 -14.32 5.77
C ARG A 186 3.54 -15.50 6.54
N THR A 187 3.72 -16.62 5.83
CA THR A 187 4.43 -17.76 6.40
C THR A 187 5.88 -17.38 6.65
N LEU A 188 6.33 -17.50 7.91
CA LEU A 188 7.73 -17.29 8.29
C LEU A 188 8.56 -18.55 7.94
N TYR A 189 8.68 -18.84 6.63
CA TYR A 189 9.37 -20.03 6.14
C TYR A 189 10.88 -19.76 6.09
N PRO A 190 11.72 -20.69 6.55
CA PRO A 190 13.19 -20.49 6.55
C PRO A 190 13.76 -20.31 5.14
N PHE A 191 13.10 -20.83 4.11
CA PHE A 191 13.55 -20.72 2.71
C PHE A 191 12.97 -19.52 1.94
N GLU A 192 12.35 -18.56 2.61
CA GLU A 192 11.82 -17.34 2.00
C GLU A 192 12.90 -16.58 1.20
N PHE A 193 14.16 -16.65 1.63
CA PHE A 193 15.30 -16.03 0.94
C PHE A 193 15.49 -16.56 -0.50
N LEU A 194 15.08 -17.79 -0.82
CA LEU A 194 15.15 -18.33 -2.18
C LEU A 194 14.26 -17.52 -3.15
N PHE A 195 13.08 -17.08 -2.68
CA PHE A 195 12.21 -16.20 -3.47
C PHE A 195 12.84 -14.82 -3.68
N TRP A 196 13.62 -14.33 -2.72
CA TRP A 196 14.34 -13.06 -2.86
C TRP A 196 15.49 -13.15 -3.87
N PHE A 197 16.28 -14.23 -3.83
CA PHE A 197 17.29 -14.50 -4.86
C PHE A 197 16.65 -14.64 -6.25
N ARG A 198 15.55 -15.39 -6.35
CA ARG A 198 14.78 -15.49 -7.60
C ARG A 198 14.27 -14.13 -8.08
N SER A 199 13.81 -13.27 -7.17
CA SER A 199 13.37 -11.92 -7.49
C SER A 199 14.52 -11.07 -8.02
N LEU A 200 15.71 -11.16 -7.43
CA LEU A 200 16.89 -10.45 -7.86
C LEU A 200 17.35 -10.94 -9.25
N TYR A 201 17.46 -12.26 -9.44
CA TYR A 201 17.77 -12.87 -10.75
C TYR A 201 16.79 -12.40 -11.82
N ARG A 202 15.49 -12.51 -11.58
CA ARG A 202 14.45 -12.08 -12.52
C ARG A 202 14.49 -10.59 -12.82
N LYS A 203 14.89 -9.75 -11.87
CA LYS A 203 15.07 -8.32 -12.12
C LYS A 203 16.09 -8.05 -13.23
N TYR A 204 17.24 -8.72 -13.18
CA TYR A 204 18.26 -8.57 -14.23
C TYR A 204 17.83 -9.24 -15.53
N LEU A 205 17.22 -10.42 -15.45
CA LEU A 205 16.69 -11.13 -16.62
C LEU A 205 15.69 -10.26 -17.39
N TYR A 206 14.66 -9.72 -16.71
CA TYR A 206 13.63 -8.91 -17.35
C TYR A 206 14.18 -7.58 -17.90
N LYS A 207 15.17 -6.99 -17.24
CA LYS A 207 15.83 -5.80 -17.76
C LYS A 207 16.45 -6.03 -19.15
N ILE A 208 16.93 -7.25 -19.43
CA ILE A 208 17.52 -7.63 -20.71
C ILE A 208 16.43 -8.10 -21.68
N THR A 209 15.61 -9.06 -21.26
CA THR A 209 14.66 -9.74 -22.15
C THR A 209 13.49 -8.85 -22.55
N GLU A 210 13.09 -7.89 -21.71
CA GLU A 210 11.96 -6.98 -22.00
C GLU A 210 12.38 -5.66 -22.68
N LYS A 211 13.66 -5.47 -23.03
CA LYS A 211 14.14 -4.21 -23.63
C LYS A 211 13.33 -3.82 -24.87
N LYS A 212 13.20 -4.72 -25.84
CA LYS A 212 12.44 -4.49 -27.08
C LYS A 212 10.94 -4.27 -26.79
N LEU A 213 10.38 -4.99 -25.82
CA LEU A 213 8.99 -4.85 -25.42
C LEU A 213 8.74 -3.47 -24.77
N ASN A 214 9.64 -3.02 -23.92
CA ASN A 214 9.58 -1.69 -23.32
C ASN A 214 9.68 -0.58 -24.35
N GLU A 215 10.58 -0.69 -25.33
CA GLU A 215 10.69 0.25 -26.46
C GLU A 215 9.39 0.28 -27.26
N LYS A 216 8.81 -0.90 -27.59
CA LYS A 216 7.49 -0.99 -28.23
C LYS A 216 6.42 -0.23 -27.47
N ILE A 217 6.33 -0.45 -26.15
CA ILE A 217 5.31 0.20 -25.30
C ILE A 217 5.53 1.71 -25.25
N TYR A 218 6.75 2.18 -25.13
CA TYR A 218 7.04 3.62 -25.12
C TYR A 218 6.65 4.31 -26.43
N ASN A 219 6.67 3.58 -27.56
CA ASN A 219 6.23 4.07 -28.88
C ASN A 219 4.69 3.99 -29.07
N LEU A 220 3.95 3.33 -28.15
CA LEU A 220 2.49 3.25 -28.15
C LEU A 220 1.82 4.43 -27.41
N GLU A 221 2.44 5.60 -27.40
CA GLU A 221 1.92 6.76 -26.64
C GLU A 221 0.45 7.04 -26.95
N LYS A 222 -0.36 7.14 -25.86
CA LYS A 222 -1.83 7.32 -25.92
C LYS A 222 -2.59 6.27 -26.74
N LYS A 223 -2.01 5.06 -26.89
CA LYS A 223 -2.65 3.92 -27.58
C LYS A 223 -2.84 2.71 -26.67
N TYR A 224 -2.36 2.75 -25.41
CA TYR A 224 -2.52 1.63 -24.48
C TYR A 224 -3.15 2.01 -23.17
N PHE A 225 -3.89 1.06 -22.61
CA PHE A 225 -4.37 1.07 -21.24
C PHE A 225 -3.38 0.32 -20.36
N LEU A 226 -3.12 0.85 -19.19
CA LEU A 226 -2.18 0.28 -18.22
C LEU A 226 -2.94 -0.36 -17.05
N ALA A 227 -2.94 -1.68 -16.95
CA ALA A 227 -3.50 -2.43 -15.83
C ALA A 227 -2.43 -2.75 -14.80
N ILE A 228 -2.62 -2.28 -13.56
CA ILE A 228 -1.65 -2.42 -12.48
C ILE A 228 -1.99 -3.65 -11.64
N LEU A 229 -1.08 -4.62 -11.64
CA LEU A 229 -1.19 -5.78 -10.77
C LEU A 229 -0.63 -5.46 -9.36
N GLN A 230 -1.31 -5.96 -8.34
CA GLN A 230 -0.91 -5.85 -6.94
C GLN A 230 -0.22 -7.15 -6.48
N VAL A 231 0.36 -7.13 -5.29
CA VAL A 231 0.99 -8.32 -4.71
C VAL A 231 -0.07 -9.40 -4.44
N TYR A 232 0.21 -10.66 -4.82
CA TYR A 232 -0.74 -11.78 -4.66
C TYR A 232 -1.22 -11.99 -3.23
N SER A 233 -0.38 -11.64 -2.24
CA SER A 233 -0.67 -11.76 -0.80
C SER A 233 -1.14 -10.44 -0.16
N ASP A 234 -1.56 -9.46 -0.97
CA ASP A 234 -2.02 -8.17 -0.47
C ASP A 234 -3.33 -8.34 0.32
N THR A 235 -3.26 -8.00 1.62
CA THR A 235 -4.41 -8.09 2.52
C THR A 235 -5.55 -7.16 2.10
N GLN A 236 -5.26 -6.02 1.46
CA GLN A 236 -6.28 -5.11 0.94
C GLN A 236 -7.14 -5.77 -0.15
N ILE A 237 -6.53 -6.60 -1.01
CA ILE A 237 -7.27 -7.36 -2.03
C ILE A 237 -8.17 -8.39 -1.37
N LYS A 238 -7.63 -9.15 -0.42
CA LYS A 238 -8.37 -10.20 0.29
C LYS A 238 -9.62 -9.66 1.00
N TYR A 239 -9.53 -8.50 1.63
CA TYR A 239 -10.62 -7.93 2.43
C TYR A 239 -11.58 -7.04 1.62
N HIS A 240 -11.08 -6.29 0.63
CA HIS A 240 -11.87 -5.24 -0.04
C HIS A 240 -12.22 -5.53 -1.49
N TYR A 241 -11.54 -6.46 -2.15
CA TYR A 241 -11.90 -6.90 -3.51
C TYR A 241 -12.58 -8.28 -3.49
N LYS A 242 -12.18 -9.17 -2.57
CA LYS A 242 -12.72 -10.52 -2.36
C LYS A 242 -12.61 -11.45 -3.56
N LYS A 243 -11.78 -11.11 -4.54
CA LYS A 243 -11.46 -11.90 -5.73
C LYS A 243 -9.93 -11.98 -5.88
N SER A 244 -9.43 -12.86 -6.74
CA SER A 244 -7.99 -13.01 -6.96
C SER A 244 -7.44 -12.03 -8.01
N ILE A 245 -6.10 -11.94 -8.09
CA ILE A 245 -5.41 -11.20 -9.16
C ILE A 245 -5.70 -11.86 -10.51
N GLU A 246 -5.74 -13.18 -10.54
CA GLU A 246 -6.05 -13.97 -11.74
C GLU A 246 -7.44 -13.61 -12.27
N HIS A 247 -8.41 -13.46 -11.39
CA HIS A 247 -9.77 -13.02 -11.76
C HIS A 247 -9.78 -11.60 -12.32
N PHE A 248 -9.02 -10.67 -11.70
CA PHE A 248 -8.87 -9.30 -12.23
C PHE A 248 -8.26 -9.30 -13.63
N ILE A 249 -7.26 -10.15 -13.88
CA ILE A 249 -6.63 -10.30 -15.21
C ILE A 249 -7.68 -10.78 -16.22
N GLU A 250 -8.44 -11.83 -15.90
CA GLU A 250 -9.46 -12.40 -16.79
C GLU A 250 -10.59 -11.39 -17.07
N GLU A 251 -11.19 -10.78 -16.04
CA GLU A 251 -12.22 -9.74 -16.22
C GLU A 251 -11.72 -8.56 -17.08
N THR A 252 -10.47 -8.16 -16.89
CA THR A 252 -9.89 -7.03 -17.62
C THR A 252 -9.67 -7.39 -19.09
N ILE A 253 -9.13 -8.57 -19.41
CA ILE A 253 -8.90 -9.03 -20.79
C ILE A 253 -10.24 -9.25 -21.50
N LEU A 254 -11.21 -9.91 -20.87
CA LEU A 254 -12.54 -10.14 -21.42
C LEU A 254 -13.25 -8.80 -21.76
N SER A 255 -13.21 -7.86 -20.80
CA SER A 255 -13.81 -6.53 -21.01
C SER A 255 -13.10 -5.77 -22.12
N PHE A 256 -11.76 -5.86 -22.20
CA PHE A 256 -10.96 -5.25 -23.25
C PHE A 256 -11.29 -5.83 -24.64
N ALA A 257 -11.37 -7.15 -24.76
CA ALA A 257 -11.68 -7.83 -26.00
C ALA A 257 -13.04 -7.37 -26.58
N ASN A 258 -14.05 -7.27 -25.71
CA ASN A 258 -15.41 -6.95 -26.13
C ASN A 258 -15.67 -5.48 -26.41
N HIS A 259 -14.91 -4.54 -25.79
CA HIS A 259 -15.32 -3.13 -25.79
C HIS A 259 -14.21 -2.16 -26.25
N ALA A 260 -12.93 -2.56 -26.23
CA ALA A 260 -11.85 -1.68 -26.63
C ALA A 260 -11.78 -1.49 -28.16
N ARG A 261 -11.27 -0.33 -28.59
CA ARG A 261 -11.03 -0.08 -30.02
C ARG A 261 -9.96 -1.05 -30.57
N ALA A 262 -10.08 -1.48 -31.82
CA ALA A 262 -9.17 -2.45 -32.44
C ALA A 262 -7.68 -2.04 -32.42
N LYS A 263 -7.40 -0.72 -32.47
CA LYS A 263 -6.04 -0.17 -32.43
C LYS A 263 -5.50 0.06 -31.02
N SER A 264 -6.26 -0.27 -29.97
CA SER A 264 -5.82 -0.12 -28.59
C SER A 264 -5.05 -1.34 -28.11
N TYR A 265 -4.13 -1.11 -27.16
CA TYR A 265 -3.37 -2.14 -26.46
C TYR A 265 -3.72 -2.16 -24.97
N LEU A 266 -3.55 -3.31 -24.35
CA LEU A 266 -3.64 -3.50 -22.91
C LEU A 266 -2.28 -3.94 -22.38
N VAL A 267 -1.71 -3.20 -21.43
CA VAL A 267 -0.42 -3.49 -20.81
C VAL A 267 -0.63 -3.84 -19.35
N PHE A 268 -0.35 -5.06 -18.97
CA PHE A 268 -0.29 -5.44 -17.56
C PHE A 268 1.09 -5.13 -16.99
N LYS A 269 1.14 -4.38 -15.88
CA LYS A 269 2.38 -4.09 -15.14
C LYS A 269 2.46 -4.95 -13.90
N HIS A 270 3.45 -5.83 -13.87
CA HIS A 270 3.72 -6.70 -12.73
C HIS A 270 4.19 -5.91 -11.51
N HIS A 271 3.81 -6.36 -10.30
CA HIS A 271 4.27 -5.73 -9.07
C HIS A 271 5.72 -6.15 -8.74
N PRO A 272 6.65 -5.22 -8.49
CA PRO A 272 8.06 -5.56 -8.26
C PRO A 272 8.31 -6.53 -7.11
N MET A 273 7.50 -6.44 -6.03
CA MET A 273 7.60 -7.33 -4.86
C MET A 273 7.11 -8.76 -5.14
N ASP A 274 6.35 -8.96 -6.21
CA ASP A 274 5.81 -10.27 -6.60
C ASP A 274 6.71 -11.05 -7.56
N ARG A 275 7.74 -10.40 -8.07
CA ARG A 275 8.65 -10.93 -9.11
C ARG A 275 9.26 -12.30 -8.75
N GLY A 276 9.54 -12.53 -7.46
CA GLY A 276 10.05 -13.81 -6.96
C GLY A 276 8.97 -14.88 -6.77
N TYR A 277 7.71 -14.53 -6.69
CA TYR A 277 6.61 -15.42 -6.28
C TYR A 277 5.72 -15.85 -7.43
N LYS A 278 5.15 -14.92 -8.15
CA LYS A 278 4.17 -15.16 -9.21
C LYS A 278 4.70 -14.79 -10.59
N ASN A 279 4.11 -15.39 -11.60
CA ASN A 279 4.28 -15.04 -13.01
C ASN A 279 2.96 -15.34 -13.72
N TYR A 280 2.37 -14.34 -14.34
CA TYR A 280 1.08 -14.45 -15.01
C TYR A 280 1.19 -14.58 -16.53
N SER A 281 2.41 -14.77 -17.09
CA SER A 281 2.63 -14.82 -18.55
C SER A 281 1.77 -15.88 -19.22
N LYS A 282 1.75 -17.10 -18.68
CA LYS A 282 0.94 -18.19 -19.23
C LYS A 282 -0.56 -17.85 -19.20
N LEU A 283 -1.08 -17.41 -18.05
CA LEU A 283 -2.48 -17.04 -17.90
C LEU A 283 -2.88 -15.94 -18.88
N ILE A 284 -2.07 -14.87 -18.99
CA ILE A 284 -2.35 -13.76 -19.90
C ILE A 284 -2.32 -14.21 -21.37
N ASN A 285 -1.38 -15.08 -21.75
CA ASN A 285 -1.32 -15.61 -23.12
C ASN A 285 -2.53 -16.50 -23.42
N ASP A 286 -2.86 -17.45 -22.53
CA ASP A 286 -4.00 -18.36 -22.72
C ASP A 286 -5.32 -17.58 -22.84
N LEU A 287 -5.52 -16.56 -21.99
CA LEU A 287 -6.71 -15.69 -22.05
C LEU A 287 -6.70 -14.79 -23.29
N SER A 288 -5.53 -14.31 -23.75
CA SER A 288 -5.43 -13.53 -24.97
C SER A 288 -5.81 -14.33 -26.20
N GLN A 289 -5.43 -15.62 -26.26
CA GLN A 289 -5.84 -16.56 -27.31
C GLN A 289 -7.34 -16.84 -27.21
N LYS A 290 -7.84 -17.18 -26.02
CA LYS A 290 -9.25 -17.48 -25.77
C LYS A 290 -10.19 -16.35 -26.24
N TYR A 291 -9.76 -15.08 -26.07
CA TYR A 291 -10.56 -13.92 -26.41
C TYR A 291 -10.12 -13.17 -27.69
N HIS A 292 -9.26 -13.77 -28.50
CA HIS A 292 -8.80 -13.27 -29.82
C HIS A 292 -8.20 -11.87 -29.77
N VAL A 293 -7.34 -11.61 -28.76
CA VAL A 293 -6.63 -10.33 -28.56
C VAL A 293 -5.11 -10.48 -28.52
N GLU A 294 -4.58 -11.54 -29.13
CA GLU A 294 -3.15 -11.81 -29.23
C GLU A 294 -2.43 -10.61 -29.87
N GLY A 295 -1.22 -10.36 -29.40
CA GLY A 295 -0.41 -9.22 -29.87
C GLY A 295 -0.88 -7.83 -29.39
N ARG A 296 -2.09 -7.72 -28.84
CA ARG A 296 -2.65 -6.48 -28.26
C ARG A 296 -2.58 -6.44 -26.73
N VAL A 297 -2.40 -7.57 -26.09
CA VAL A 297 -2.22 -7.70 -24.63
C VAL A 297 -0.73 -7.94 -24.37
N LEU A 298 -0.13 -7.06 -23.58
CA LEU A 298 1.31 -7.07 -23.27
C LEU A 298 1.49 -7.20 -21.76
N TYR A 299 2.56 -7.86 -21.32
CA TYR A 299 2.86 -8.03 -19.92
C TYR A 299 4.31 -7.67 -19.64
N VAL A 300 4.54 -6.77 -18.67
CA VAL A 300 5.86 -6.24 -18.33
C VAL A 300 6.13 -6.25 -16.83
N HIS A 301 7.40 -6.44 -16.47
CA HIS A 301 7.81 -6.57 -15.08
C HIS A 301 8.62 -5.34 -14.62
N ASP A 302 9.65 -4.93 -15.33
CA ASP A 302 10.63 -3.97 -14.82
C ASP A 302 10.72 -2.70 -15.68
N THR A 303 9.57 -2.06 -15.90
CA THR A 303 9.42 -0.83 -16.67
C THR A 303 9.21 0.36 -15.76
N TYR A 304 9.76 1.52 -16.09
CA TYR A 304 9.66 2.73 -15.28
C TYR A 304 8.23 3.29 -15.26
N LEU A 305 7.58 3.12 -14.12
CA LEU A 305 6.14 3.37 -13.94
C LEU A 305 5.71 4.82 -14.27
N PRO A 306 6.40 5.89 -13.84
CA PRO A 306 5.97 7.25 -14.17
C PRO A 306 5.88 7.52 -15.67
N VAL A 307 6.77 6.97 -16.47
CA VAL A 307 6.70 7.09 -17.95
C VAL A 307 5.50 6.33 -18.49
N LEU A 308 5.23 5.12 -17.99
CA LEU A 308 4.06 4.36 -18.40
C LEU A 308 2.77 5.12 -18.12
N LEU A 309 2.63 5.73 -16.92
CA LEU A 309 1.43 6.48 -16.54
C LEU A 309 1.21 7.70 -17.43
N ARG A 310 2.25 8.50 -17.70
CA ARG A 310 2.15 9.68 -18.56
C ARG A 310 1.77 9.35 -20.00
N LYS A 311 2.27 8.22 -20.52
CA LYS A 311 2.02 7.79 -21.92
C LYS A 311 0.77 6.93 -22.08
N ALA A 312 0.17 6.43 -21.01
CA ALA A 312 -1.05 5.64 -21.07
C ALA A 312 -2.27 6.45 -21.54
N LEU A 313 -3.18 5.80 -22.23
CA LEU A 313 -4.51 6.31 -22.55
C LEU A 313 -5.41 6.33 -21.29
N GLY A 314 -5.21 5.35 -20.42
CA GLY A 314 -5.88 5.23 -19.13
C GLY A 314 -5.20 4.18 -18.25
N CYS A 315 -5.40 4.30 -16.95
CA CYS A 315 -4.92 3.38 -15.93
C CYS A 315 -6.08 2.58 -15.32
N ILE A 316 -5.87 1.29 -15.07
CA ILE A 316 -6.84 0.40 -14.45
C ILE A 316 -6.18 -0.26 -13.26
N THR A 317 -6.84 -0.24 -12.13
CA THR A 317 -6.32 -0.86 -10.90
C THR A 317 -7.45 -1.40 -10.04
N ILE A 318 -7.15 -2.35 -9.17
CA ILE A 318 -8.13 -2.77 -8.15
C ILE A 318 -8.31 -1.63 -7.15
N ASN A 319 -7.33 -1.39 -6.29
CA ASN A 319 -7.34 -0.32 -5.27
C ASN A 319 -5.92 0.17 -4.91
N SER A 320 -4.97 -0.01 -5.83
CA SER A 320 -3.57 0.38 -5.60
C SER A 320 -3.40 1.90 -5.51
N THR A 321 -2.50 2.35 -4.64
CA THR A 321 -2.05 3.76 -4.60
C THR A 321 -1.38 4.24 -5.90
N VAL A 322 -1.01 3.32 -6.79
CA VAL A 322 -0.57 3.67 -8.17
C VAL A 322 -1.70 4.34 -8.95
N GLY A 323 -2.97 4.00 -8.67
CA GLY A 323 -4.12 4.70 -9.25
C GLY A 323 -4.15 6.18 -8.86
N LEU A 324 -3.85 6.51 -7.60
CA LEU A 324 -3.68 7.91 -7.20
C LEU A 324 -2.50 8.58 -7.92
N SER A 325 -1.36 7.87 -8.05
CA SER A 325 -0.22 8.39 -8.82
C SER A 325 -0.60 8.67 -10.28
N ALA A 326 -1.42 7.82 -10.90
CA ALA A 326 -1.93 8.04 -12.25
C ALA A 326 -2.83 9.29 -12.33
N ILE A 327 -3.73 9.48 -11.37
CA ILE A 327 -4.59 10.67 -11.26
C ILE A 327 -3.74 11.94 -11.13
N LEU A 328 -2.70 11.92 -10.29
CA LEU A 328 -1.77 13.05 -10.09
C LEU A 328 -0.98 13.39 -11.35
N GLU A 329 -0.71 12.42 -12.23
CA GLU A 329 -0.09 12.61 -13.56
C GLU A 329 -1.13 12.98 -14.63
N GLY A 330 -2.41 13.21 -14.27
CA GLY A 330 -3.49 13.53 -15.20
C GLY A 330 -3.96 12.36 -16.06
N CYS A 331 -3.58 11.12 -15.72
CA CYS A 331 -4.01 9.93 -16.44
C CYS A 331 -5.43 9.52 -16.00
N PRO A 332 -6.39 9.36 -16.94
CA PRO A 332 -7.68 8.78 -16.64
C PRO A 332 -7.53 7.45 -15.90
N THR A 333 -8.21 7.28 -14.77
CA THR A 333 -8.01 6.11 -13.93
C THR A 333 -9.33 5.44 -13.58
N LYS A 334 -9.45 4.14 -13.88
CA LYS A 334 -10.56 3.28 -13.46
C LYS A 334 -10.14 2.43 -12.26
N VAL A 335 -10.88 2.57 -11.18
CA VAL A 335 -10.78 1.71 -9.99
C VAL A 335 -11.80 0.60 -10.11
N CYS A 336 -11.37 -0.66 -9.91
CA CYS A 336 -12.21 -1.86 -10.00
C CYS A 336 -12.56 -2.46 -8.62
N GLY A 337 -11.92 -1.97 -7.56
CA GLY A 337 -12.19 -2.32 -6.17
C GLY A 337 -12.64 -1.12 -5.36
N ASN A 338 -12.28 -1.10 -4.06
CA ASN A 338 -12.59 0.00 -3.16
C ASN A 338 -11.30 0.78 -2.81
N ALA A 339 -11.21 2.05 -3.21
CA ALA A 339 -10.08 2.93 -2.89
C ALA A 339 -10.57 4.27 -2.35
N PHE A 340 -9.82 4.89 -1.44
CA PHE A 340 -10.18 6.16 -0.82
C PHE A 340 -10.26 7.34 -1.81
N TYR A 341 -9.59 7.24 -2.94
CA TYR A 341 -9.59 8.24 -4.02
C TYR A 341 -10.59 7.93 -5.15
N ASP A 342 -11.43 6.89 -4.99
CA ASP A 342 -12.42 6.50 -5.99
C ASP A 342 -13.72 7.28 -5.80
N PHE A 343 -13.75 8.48 -6.37
CA PHE A 343 -14.95 9.32 -6.42
C PHE A 343 -14.93 10.27 -7.63
N GLU A 344 -16.10 10.82 -7.95
CA GLU A 344 -16.33 11.67 -9.12
C GLU A 344 -15.37 12.86 -9.19
N GLY A 345 -14.80 13.08 -10.36
CA GLY A 345 -13.82 14.14 -10.63
C GLY A 345 -12.36 13.75 -10.40
N LEU A 346 -12.07 12.71 -9.59
CA LEU A 346 -10.73 12.11 -9.50
C LEU A 346 -10.63 10.87 -10.39
N SER A 347 -11.42 9.85 -10.11
CA SER A 347 -11.44 8.60 -10.88
C SER A 347 -12.60 8.55 -11.86
N TYR A 348 -12.50 7.68 -12.86
CA TYR A 348 -13.54 7.46 -13.83
C TYR A 348 -14.76 6.75 -13.20
N PRO A 349 -15.99 7.36 -13.22
CA PRO A 349 -17.09 6.90 -12.37
C PRO A 349 -17.87 5.71 -12.92
N LYS A 350 -17.90 5.52 -14.26
CA LYS A 350 -18.71 4.49 -14.90
C LYS A 350 -18.03 3.11 -14.84
N LYS A 351 -18.74 2.05 -15.26
CA LYS A 351 -18.21 0.68 -15.33
C LYS A 351 -17.06 0.55 -16.33
N LEU A 352 -16.20 -0.47 -16.17
CA LEU A 352 -14.99 -0.70 -16.96
C LEU A 352 -15.25 -0.78 -18.47
N HIS A 353 -16.36 -1.37 -18.90
CA HIS A 353 -16.66 -1.51 -20.33
C HIS A 353 -16.86 -0.16 -21.06
N PHE A 354 -17.31 0.89 -20.38
CA PHE A 354 -17.36 2.23 -20.95
C PHE A 354 -15.98 2.89 -21.00
N PHE A 355 -15.12 2.58 -20.04
CA PHE A 355 -13.80 3.20 -19.92
C PHE A 355 -12.93 3.02 -21.17
N TRP A 356 -13.01 1.88 -21.83
CA TRP A 356 -12.24 1.59 -23.04
C TRP A 356 -12.50 2.59 -24.20
N ARG A 357 -13.68 3.14 -24.25
CA ARG A 357 -14.07 4.09 -25.30
C ARG A 357 -14.04 5.53 -24.84
N GLU A 358 -14.30 5.80 -23.57
CA GLU A 358 -14.46 7.15 -23.03
C GLU A 358 -13.21 7.73 -22.35
N ALA A 359 -12.21 6.93 -22.01
CA ALA A 359 -11.00 7.39 -21.31
C ALA A 359 -10.28 8.55 -22.03
N HIS A 360 -10.29 8.57 -23.36
CA HIS A 360 -9.62 9.63 -24.13
C HIS A 360 -10.27 11.02 -23.93
N ALA A 361 -11.54 11.06 -23.60
CA ALA A 361 -12.30 12.30 -23.35
C ALA A 361 -12.39 12.63 -21.85
N TYR A 362 -12.08 11.67 -20.96
CA TYR A 362 -12.11 11.89 -19.53
C TYR A 362 -10.76 12.43 -19.03
N LYS A 363 -10.80 13.42 -18.16
CA LYS A 363 -9.62 13.90 -17.43
C LYS A 363 -9.99 14.14 -15.97
N PRO A 364 -9.15 13.72 -15.02
CA PRO A 364 -9.31 14.14 -13.62
C PRO A 364 -9.38 15.67 -13.53
N ASN A 365 -10.26 16.18 -12.68
CA ASN A 365 -10.41 17.64 -12.52
C ASN A 365 -9.12 18.21 -11.87
N PRO A 366 -8.36 19.09 -12.55
CA PRO A 366 -7.05 19.54 -12.08
C PRO A 366 -7.12 20.35 -10.77
N ILE A 367 -8.18 21.11 -10.54
CA ILE A 367 -8.38 21.88 -9.31
C ILE A 367 -8.65 20.90 -8.16
N LEU A 368 -9.54 19.94 -8.36
CA LEU A 368 -9.84 18.89 -7.39
C LEU A 368 -8.60 18.06 -7.04
N VAL A 369 -7.83 17.63 -8.05
CA VAL A 369 -6.56 16.88 -7.86
C VAL A 369 -5.57 17.68 -7.02
N CYS A 370 -5.41 18.97 -7.32
CA CYS A 370 -4.52 19.86 -6.58
C CYS A 370 -4.97 20.00 -5.11
N ASN A 371 -6.25 20.27 -4.88
CA ASN A 371 -6.81 20.44 -3.54
C ASN A 371 -6.76 19.14 -2.74
N PHE A 372 -7.09 18.01 -3.37
CA PHE A 372 -6.97 16.69 -2.75
C PHE A 372 -5.52 16.39 -2.32
N LYS A 373 -4.53 16.61 -3.20
CA LYS A 373 -3.11 16.46 -2.85
C LYS A 373 -2.71 17.35 -1.67
N LYS A 374 -3.12 18.63 -1.69
CA LYS A 374 -2.82 19.56 -0.60
C LYS A 374 -3.46 19.12 0.71
N TYR A 375 -4.70 18.65 0.67
CA TYR A 375 -5.41 18.13 1.84
C TYR A 375 -4.68 16.94 2.46
N LEU A 376 -4.27 15.97 1.64
CA LEU A 376 -3.46 14.83 2.08
C LEU A 376 -2.18 15.29 2.79
N LEU A 377 -1.42 16.21 2.21
CA LEU A 377 -0.18 16.76 2.81
C LEU A 377 -0.43 17.50 4.13
N GLN A 378 -1.60 18.10 4.27
CA GLN A 378 -1.95 18.82 5.50
C GLN A 378 -2.40 17.89 6.63
N THR A 379 -3.02 16.76 6.30
CA THR A 379 -3.74 15.92 7.28
C THR A 379 -3.03 14.63 7.66
N ASN A 380 -2.58 13.84 6.67
CA ASN A 380 -2.18 12.46 6.88
C ASN A 380 -0.90 12.00 6.14
N GLN A 381 -0.31 12.86 5.28
CA GLN A 381 0.93 12.53 4.59
C GLN A 381 2.11 13.29 5.22
N PHE A 382 3.12 12.55 5.65
CA PHE A 382 4.31 13.10 6.31
C PHE A 382 5.56 12.73 5.52
N ASN A 383 6.44 13.74 5.28
CA ASN A 383 7.65 13.51 4.52
C ASN A 383 8.62 12.61 5.31
N GLY A 384 8.99 11.49 4.74
CA GLY A 384 9.83 10.48 5.37
C GLY A 384 9.63 9.10 4.75
N ASN A 385 10.35 8.11 5.29
CA ASN A 385 10.13 6.69 5.02
C ASN A 385 10.32 5.86 6.31
N PHE A 386 9.91 4.60 6.29
CA PHE A 386 9.98 3.71 7.47
C PHE A 386 11.37 3.10 7.71
N TYR A 387 12.36 3.30 6.82
CA TYR A 387 13.57 2.47 6.82
C TYR A 387 14.85 3.24 7.18
N LYS A 388 14.95 4.53 6.84
CA LYS A 388 16.15 5.33 7.13
C LYS A 388 15.83 6.76 7.56
N ASN A 389 15.00 7.44 6.80
CA ASN A 389 14.65 8.84 7.01
C ASN A 389 13.25 8.89 7.66
N PHE A 390 13.18 8.50 8.93
CA PHE A 390 11.91 8.28 9.64
C PHE A 390 11.06 9.54 9.75
N PHE A 391 11.68 10.67 10.07
CA PHE A 391 10.99 11.93 10.32
C PHE A 391 11.82 13.09 9.80
N LEU A 392 11.36 13.75 8.75
CA LEU A 392 12.00 14.94 8.20
C LEU A 392 11.28 16.20 8.71
N ASP A 393 11.40 16.44 10.00
CA ASP A 393 10.80 17.59 10.69
C ASP A 393 11.66 18.87 10.63
N LYS A 394 12.53 19.01 9.65
CA LYS A 394 13.36 20.20 9.53
C LYS A 394 12.67 21.33 8.78
#